data_e6078afbc09317a0731a6bfa7b1e9140
#
_entry.id   e6078afbc09317a0731a6bfa7b1e9140
#
_cell.length_a   1.000
_cell.length_b   1.000
_cell.length_c   1.000
_cell.angle_alpha   90.00
_cell.angle_beta   90.00
_cell.angle_gamma   90.00
#
_symmetry.space_group_name_H-M   'P 1'
#
loop_
_entity.id
_entity.type
_entity.pdbx_description
1 polymer ?
#
loop_
_entity_poly.entity_id
_entity_poly.type
_entity_poly.pdbx_seq_one_letter_code
_entity_poly.pdbx_strand_id
1 'polypeptide(L)'
;IITNYKKDEPIFLAELPGKSRESVRQEMKKLTDEGKIERLYNGVYYRSYKTILGTKGKVSVEKFIQKRYLEADGVVSGYITGIQLANMYGFTTQNPSCYEVCSNEASTKQRKVDVDGRQIIVYKSVVEVSKENRGALQFLDLMSTIDRYSEVSGDEFTMKIKNFISTVGVDFEQVKKYLSLFPDRVYRNIYQGGLMNELV
;
A
#
# COMPACT_ATOMS: atom_id res chain seq x y z
N ILE A 1 -19.22 -10.81 -17.79
CA ILE A 1 -18.17 -9.84 -17.38
C ILE A 1 -17.66 -10.16 -15.98
N ILE A 2 -18.51 -10.27 -14.96
CA ILE A 2 -18.09 -10.47 -13.56
C ILE A 2 -17.66 -11.91 -13.21
N THR A 3 -17.98 -12.91 -14.04
CA THR A 3 -17.67 -14.33 -13.80
C THR A 3 -16.17 -14.62 -13.81
N ASN A 4 -15.38 -13.78 -14.46
CA ASN A 4 -13.92 -13.93 -14.56
C ASN A 4 -13.18 -13.48 -13.29
N TYR A 5 -13.85 -12.73 -12.40
CA TYR A 5 -13.25 -12.26 -11.15
C TYR A 5 -13.44 -13.28 -10.03
N LYS A 6 -12.45 -13.43 -9.16
CA LYS A 6 -12.57 -14.26 -7.95
C LYS A 6 -13.58 -13.62 -6.98
N LYS A 7 -14.17 -14.45 -6.10
CA LYS A 7 -15.20 -13.97 -5.15
C LYS A 7 -14.68 -12.92 -4.17
N ASP A 8 -13.40 -13.00 -3.84
CA ASP A 8 -12.71 -12.16 -2.87
C ASP A 8 -11.77 -11.12 -3.51
N GLU A 9 -12.05 -10.76 -4.77
CA GLU A 9 -11.27 -9.81 -5.56
C GLU A 9 -12.04 -8.51 -5.78
N PRO A 10 -11.42 -7.33 -5.60
CA PRO A 10 -12.05 -6.04 -5.92
C PRO A 10 -12.15 -5.87 -7.45
N ILE A 11 -13.32 -5.43 -7.90
CA ILE A 11 -13.66 -5.18 -9.30
C ILE A 11 -13.78 -3.67 -9.47
N PHE A 12 -12.86 -3.07 -10.22
CA PHE A 12 -12.91 -1.63 -10.48
C PHE A 12 -13.76 -1.34 -11.73
N LEU A 13 -14.69 -0.42 -11.59
CA LEU A 13 -15.55 0.01 -12.69
C LEU A 13 -14.74 0.50 -13.90
N ALA A 14 -13.56 1.07 -13.64
CA ALA A 14 -12.67 1.59 -14.67
C ALA A 14 -12.07 0.51 -15.58
N GLU A 15 -11.93 -0.71 -15.07
CA GLU A 15 -11.31 -1.86 -15.75
C GLU A 15 -12.32 -2.66 -16.57
N LEU A 16 -13.62 -2.44 -16.34
CA LEU A 16 -14.65 -3.23 -16.99
C LEU A 16 -14.84 -2.85 -18.47
N PRO A 17 -14.89 -3.84 -19.36
CA PRO A 17 -15.18 -3.59 -20.77
C PRO A 17 -16.63 -3.12 -20.96
N GLY A 18 -16.87 -2.23 -21.89
CA GLY A 18 -18.20 -1.77 -22.24
C GLY A 18 -18.18 -0.71 -23.33
N LYS A 19 -19.31 -0.55 -24.03
CA LYS A 19 -19.44 0.45 -25.11
C LYS A 19 -19.39 1.89 -24.59
N SER A 20 -19.89 2.11 -23.35
CA SER A 20 -19.83 3.41 -22.69
C SER A 20 -19.75 3.23 -21.16
N ARG A 21 -19.21 4.24 -20.47
CA ARG A 21 -19.18 4.27 -19.01
C ARG A 21 -20.58 4.19 -18.39
N GLU A 22 -21.57 4.77 -19.04
CA GLU A 22 -22.94 4.76 -18.57
C GLU A 22 -23.55 3.35 -18.66
N SER A 23 -23.36 2.63 -19.76
CA SER A 23 -23.86 1.26 -19.89
C SER A 23 -23.24 0.32 -18.84
N VAL A 24 -21.95 0.48 -18.55
CA VAL A 24 -21.26 -0.29 -17.49
C VAL A 24 -21.87 0.02 -16.12
N ARG A 25 -22.13 1.31 -15.80
CA ARG A 25 -22.77 1.70 -14.54
C ARG A 25 -24.16 1.10 -14.38
N GLN A 26 -24.96 1.12 -15.45
CA GLN A 26 -26.31 0.56 -15.43
C GLN A 26 -26.28 -0.95 -15.22
N GLU A 27 -25.36 -1.68 -15.88
CA GLU A 27 -25.19 -3.11 -15.67
C GLU A 27 -24.72 -3.43 -14.25
N MET A 28 -23.76 -2.69 -13.72
CA MET A 28 -23.29 -2.89 -12.33
C MET A 28 -24.40 -2.60 -11.32
N LYS A 29 -25.24 -1.59 -11.57
CA LYS A 29 -26.42 -1.32 -10.75
C LYS A 29 -27.39 -2.51 -10.77
N LYS A 30 -27.74 -3.01 -11.96
CA LYS A 30 -28.60 -4.18 -12.12
C LYS A 30 -28.06 -5.40 -11.35
N LEU A 31 -26.76 -5.69 -11.49
CA LEU A 31 -26.12 -6.81 -10.80
C LEU A 31 -26.11 -6.62 -9.27
N THR A 32 -26.03 -5.39 -8.79
CA THR A 32 -26.13 -5.06 -7.36
C THR A 32 -27.57 -5.27 -6.87
N ASP A 33 -28.56 -4.81 -7.61
CA ASP A 33 -29.99 -4.97 -7.28
C ASP A 33 -30.38 -6.46 -7.28
N GLU A 34 -29.76 -7.29 -8.14
CA GLU A 34 -29.91 -8.75 -8.19
C GLU A 34 -29.11 -9.47 -7.07
N GLY A 35 -28.35 -8.75 -6.25
CA GLY A 35 -27.52 -9.33 -5.17
C GLY A 35 -26.33 -10.17 -5.64
N LYS A 36 -25.96 -10.09 -6.92
CA LYS A 36 -24.81 -10.83 -7.50
C LYS A 36 -23.46 -10.20 -7.15
N ILE A 37 -23.45 -8.90 -6.98
CA ILE A 37 -22.28 -8.12 -6.55
C ILE A 37 -22.64 -7.18 -5.42
N GLU A 38 -21.63 -6.70 -4.72
CA GLU A 38 -21.76 -5.72 -3.67
C GLU A 38 -20.76 -4.59 -3.89
N ARG A 39 -21.12 -3.41 -3.40
CA ARG A 39 -20.28 -2.24 -3.48
C ARG A 39 -19.35 -2.18 -2.27
N LEU A 40 -18.04 -2.16 -2.51
CA LEU A 40 -17.02 -1.98 -1.49
C LEU A 40 -16.72 -0.48 -1.26
N TYR A 41 -16.57 0.24 -2.37
CA TYR A 41 -16.20 1.65 -2.40
C TYR A 41 -16.78 2.32 -3.65
N ASN A 42 -16.63 3.63 -3.80
CA ASN A 42 -17.09 4.34 -4.99
C ASN A 42 -16.41 3.81 -6.26
N GLY A 43 -17.20 3.21 -7.16
CA GLY A 43 -16.71 2.59 -8.38
C GLY A 43 -15.95 1.27 -8.18
N VAL A 44 -16.02 0.66 -6.98
CA VAL A 44 -15.38 -0.63 -6.68
C VAL A 44 -16.42 -1.58 -6.10
N TYR A 45 -16.48 -2.76 -6.67
CA TYR A 45 -17.44 -3.82 -6.36
C TYR A 45 -16.72 -5.14 -6.09
N TYR A 46 -17.45 -6.14 -5.64
CA TYR A 46 -16.98 -7.51 -5.54
C TYR A 46 -18.15 -8.49 -5.72
N ARG A 47 -17.86 -9.73 -6.05
CA ARG A 47 -18.89 -10.77 -6.20
C ARG A 47 -19.43 -11.15 -4.82
N SER A 48 -20.76 -11.15 -4.68
CA SER A 48 -21.42 -11.65 -3.47
C SER A 48 -21.10 -13.13 -3.27
N TYR A 49 -20.73 -13.52 -2.06
CA TYR A 49 -20.48 -14.92 -1.71
C TYR A 49 -20.77 -15.18 -0.23
N LYS A 50 -20.94 -16.47 0.09
CA LYS A 50 -21.00 -16.91 1.49
C LYS A 50 -19.67 -17.54 1.89
N THR A 51 -19.24 -17.28 3.10
CA THR A 51 -18.08 -17.94 3.73
C THR A 51 -18.41 -19.42 4.03
N ILE A 52 -17.42 -20.18 4.45
CA ILE A 52 -17.60 -21.57 4.90
C ILE A 52 -18.58 -21.64 6.09
N LEU A 53 -18.62 -20.60 6.92
CA LEU A 53 -19.53 -20.48 8.06
C LEU A 53 -20.95 -20.00 7.68
N GLY A 54 -21.25 -19.86 6.38
CA GLY A 54 -22.55 -19.40 5.88
C GLY A 54 -22.79 -17.90 6.00
N THR A 55 -21.88 -17.14 6.58
CA THR A 55 -21.96 -15.69 6.68
C THR A 55 -21.64 -15.03 5.35
N LYS A 56 -22.07 -13.79 5.18
CA LYS A 56 -21.77 -12.98 3.98
C LYS A 56 -20.27 -12.65 3.94
N GLY A 57 -19.60 -13.04 2.86
CA GLY A 57 -18.19 -12.74 2.66
C GLY A 57 -17.98 -11.30 2.18
N LYS A 58 -16.87 -10.71 2.58
CA LYS A 58 -16.43 -9.39 2.14
C LYS A 58 -15.00 -9.45 1.57
N VAL A 59 -14.69 -8.54 0.67
CA VAL A 59 -13.30 -8.30 0.24
C VAL A 59 -12.58 -7.53 1.33
N SER A 60 -11.37 -7.95 1.65
CA SER A 60 -10.57 -7.24 2.64
C SER A 60 -10.05 -5.89 2.09
N VAL A 61 -9.87 -4.93 3.00
CA VAL A 61 -9.35 -3.61 2.65
C VAL A 61 -7.91 -3.71 2.13
N GLU A 62 -7.13 -4.68 2.61
CA GLU A 62 -5.77 -4.95 2.13
C GLU A 62 -5.75 -5.33 0.64
N LYS A 63 -6.70 -6.14 0.15
CA LYS A 63 -6.82 -6.47 -1.28
C LYS A 63 -7.19 -5.26 -2.12
N PHE A 64 -8.05 -4.39 -1.59
CA PHE A 64 -8.35 -3.11 -2.22
C PHE A 64 -7.10 -2.23 -2.30
N ILE A 65 -6.37 -2.08 -1.20
CA ILE A 65 -5.13 -1.30 -1.14
C ILE A 65 -4.10 -1.86 -2.13
N GLN A 66 -3.87 -3.17 -2.09
CA GLN A 66 -2.92 -3.85 -2.98
C GLN A 66 -3.21 -3.50 -4.44
N LYS A 67 -4.44 -3.75 -4.90
CA LYS A 67 -4.81 -3.55 -6.30
C LYS A 67 -4.95 -2.07 -6.69
N ARG A 68 -5.36 -1.19 -5.78
CA ARG A 68 -5.60 0.23 -6.09
C ARG A 68 -4.36 1.09 -6.00
N TYR A 69 -3.48 0.80 -5.03
CA TYR A 69 -2.41 1.73 -4.65
C TYR A 69 -1.01 1.15 -4.72
N LEU A 70 -0.85 -0.18 -4.66
CA LEU A 70 0.48 -0.78 -4.59
C LEU A 70 0.89 -1.45 -5.89
N GLU A 71 0.06 -2.35 -6.41
CA GLU A 71 0.38 -3.11 -7.61
C GLU A 71 -0.88 -3.67 -8.27
N ALA A 72 -1.03 -3.42 -9.57
CA ALA A 72 -2.09 -3.99 -10.40
C ALA A 72 -1.49 -4.54 -11.69
N ASP A 73 -1.90 -5.76 -12.08
CA ASP A 73 -1.47 -6.41 -13.35
C ASP A 73 0.05 -6.45 -13.56
N GLY A 74 0.80 -6.59 -12.46
CA GLY A 74 2.27 -6.61 -12.47
C GLY A 74 2.94 -5.22 -12.53
N VAL A 75 2.14 -4.14 -12.56
CA VAL A 75 2.64 -2.76 -12.51
C VAL A 75 2.66 -2.26 -11.09
N VAL A 76 3.86 -2.03 -10.56
CA VAL A 76 4.07 -1.45 -9.22
C VAL A 76 3.82 0.04 -9.28
N SER A 77 2.93 0.54 -8.40
CA SER A 77 2.54 1.94 -8.33
C SER A 77 2.67 2.55 -6.93
N GLY A 78 3.08 1.77 -5.93
CA GLY A 78 3.20 2.28 -4.56
C GLY A 78 3.75 1.26 -3.56
N TYR A 79 3.75 1.67 -2.29
CA TYR A 79 4.24 0.88 -1.16
C TYR A 79 3.54 1.27 0.15
N ILE A 80 3.55 0.36 1.12
CA ILE A 80 3.08 0.61 2.50
C ILE A 80 4.10 1.47 3.22
N THR A 81 3.65 2.42 4.03
CA THR A 81 4.51 3.33 4.81
C THR A 81 3.99 3.52 6.24
N GLY A 82 4.60 4.44 6.98
CA GLY A 82 4.18 4.87 8.31
C GLY A 82 4.28 3.80 9.39
N ILE A 83 3.42 3.93 10.41
CA ILE A 83 3.42 3.02 11.55
C ILE A 83 3.10 1.57 11.16
N GLN A 84 2.29 1.36 10.13
CA GLN A 84 1.99 0.02 9.62
C GLN A 84 3.27 -0.67 9.13
N LEU A 85 4.12 0.02 8.39
CA LEU A 85 5.40 -0.52 7.93
C LEU A 85 6.32 -0.83 9.11
N ALA A 86 6.42 0.08 10.07
CA ALA A 86 7.22 -0.11 11.28
C ALA A 86 6.75 -1.34 12.09
N ASN A 87 5.44 -1.54 12.23
CA ASN A 87 4.87 -2.70 12.91
C ASN A 87 5.15 -4.01 12.15
N MET A 88 4.98 -4.04 10.83
CA MET A 88 5.23 -5.22 9.99
C MET A 88 6.65 -5.77 10.14
N TYR A 89 7.62 -4.90 10.38
CA TYR A 89 9.03 -5.27 10.56
C TYR A 89 9.49 -5.27 12.02
N GLY A 90 8.53 -5.13 12.96
CA GLY A 90 8.75 -5.27 14.38
C GLY A 90 9.53 -4.11 15.03
N PHE A 91 9.56 -2.93 14.42
CA PHE A 91 10.12 -1.73 15.05
C PHE A 91 9.22 -1.19 16.16
N THR A 92 7.92 -1.50 16.11
CA THR A 92 6.94 -1.13 17.12
C THR A 92 5.91 -2.24 17.32
N THR A 93 5.34 -2.32 18.50
CA THR A 93 4.22 -3.19 18.86
C THR A 93 2.87 -2.49 18.66
N GLN A 94 2.87 -1.19 18.37
CA GLN A 94 1.65 -0.41 18.18
C GLN A 94 0.88 -0.88 16.94
N ASN A 95 -0.40 -1.18 17.14
CA ASN A 95 -1.29 -1.50 16.02
C ASN A 95 -1.76 -0.22 15.32
N PRO A 96 -1.59 -0.11 14.00
CA PRO A 96 -2.04 1.05 13.26
C PRO A 96 -3.57 1.16 13.28
N SER A 97 -4.09 2.36 13.54
CA SER A 97 -5.53 2.66 13.46
C SER A 97 -5.99 2.91 12.02
N CYS A 98 -5.06 3.16 11.12
CA CYS A 98 -5.30 3.39 9.70
C CYS A 98 -4.21 2.77 8.86
N TYR A 99 -4.51 2.54 7.58
CA TYR A 99 -3.50 2.15 6.59
C TYR A 99 -2.81 3.40 6.06
N GLU A 100 -1.49 3.32 5.86
CA GLU A 100 -0.70 4.38 5.24
C GLU A 100 0.02 3.84 4.02
N VAL A 101 -0.18 4.48 2.88
CA VAL A 101 0.44 4.09 1.61
C VAL A 101 0.98 5.31 0.87
N CYS A 102 2.11 5.12 0.20
CA CYS A 102 2.64 6.08 -0.77
C CYS A 102 2.38 5.52 -2.17
N SER A 103 1.79 6.33 -3.08
CA SER A 103 1.36 5.81 -4.37
C SER A 103 1.34 6.88 -5.47
N ASN A 104 1.62 6.44 -6.70
CA ASN A 104 1.44 7.24 -7.93
C ASN A 104 -0.02 7.65 -8.14
N GLU A 105 -0.97 6.88 -7.59
CA GLU A 105 -2.42 7.12 -7.67
C GLU A 105 -2.91 8.26 -6.75
N ALA A 106 -2.00 8.89 -6.01
CA ALA A 106 -2.33 10.05 -5.20
C ALA A 106 -2.41 11.32 -6.05
N SER A 107 -3.60 11.89 -6.17
CA SER A 107 -3.83 13.15 -6.89
C SER A 107 -3.38 14.40 -6.14
N THR A 108 -3.22 14.29 -4.81
CA THR A 108 -2.83 15.37 -3.90
C THR A 108 -1.70 14.91 -2.99
N LYS A 109 -0.98 15.85 -2.35
CA LYS A 109 0.14 15.52 -1.44
C LYS A 109 -0.25 14.47 -0.40
N GLN A 110 -1.46 14.57 0.14
CA GLN A 110 -2.05 13.62 1.09
C GLN A 110 -3.57 13.62 0.93
N ARG A 111 -4.17 12.45 1.05
CA ARG A 111 -5.62 12.32 1.04
C ARG A 111 -6.05 11.18 1.97
N LYS A 112 -7.19 11.34 2.64
CA LYS A 112 -7.84 10.31 3.45
C LYS A 112 -8.98 9.67 2.65
N VAL A 113 -9.05 8.36 2.70
CA VAL A 113 -10.10 7.55 2.06
C VAL A 113 -10.65 6.60 3.10
N ASP A 114 -11.97 6.51 3.21
CA ASP A 114 -12.63 5.49 4.02
C ASP A 114 -13.14 4.36 3.13
N VAL A 115 -12.80 3.13 3.47
CA VAL A 115 -13.24 1.92 2.76
C VAL A 115 -13.74 0.92 3.80
N ASP A 116 -15.03 0.64 3.79
CA ASP A 116 -15.70 -0.28 4.73
C ASP A 116 -15.37 0.04 6.22
N GLY A 117 -15.36 1.34 6.58
CA GLY A 117 -15.05 1.82 7.94
C GLY A 117 -13.56 1.79 8.32
N ARG A 118 -12.69 1.49 7.38
CA ARG A 118 -11.23 1.55 7.56
C ARG A 118 -10.66 2.77 6.86
N GLN A 119 -9.92 3.58 7.61
CA GLN A 119 -9.26 4.76 7.06
C GLN A 119 -7.95 4.39 6.36
N ILE A 120 -7.75 4.91 5.16
CA ILE A 120 -6.53 4.81 4.38
C ILE A 120 -5.99 6.23 4.16
N ILE A 121 -4.75 6.46 4.50
CA ILE A 121 -4.05 7.71 4.20
C ILE A 121 -3.15 7.42 2.99
N VAL A 122 -3.42 8.13 1.90
CA VAL A 122 -2.67 7.98 0.64
C VAL A 122 -1.78 9.21 0.47
N TYR A 123 -0.48 8.99 0.44
CA TYR A 123 0.54 10.01 0.18
C TYR A 123 0.99 9.96 -1.26
N LYS A 124 1.28 11.12 -1.83
CA LYS A 124 1.92 11.23 -3.13
C LYS A 124 3.41 10.96 -2.98
N SER A 125 3.96 10.08 -3.81
CA SER A 125 5.39 9.82 -3.85
C SER A 125 6.17 11.06 -4.34
N VAL A 126 7.39 11.22 -3.84
CA VAL A 126 8.33 12.28 -4.25
C VAL A 126 8.79 12.11 -5.70
N VAL A 127 8.85 10.88 -6.17
CA VAL A 127 9.09 10.50 -7.57
C VAL A 127 8.13 9.38 -7.95
N GLU A 128 7.98 9.10 -9.24
CA GLU A 128 7.18 7.97 -9.70
C GLU A 128 7.74 6.65 -9.16
N VAL A 129 6.86 5.87 -8.51
CA VAL A 129 7.19 4.55 -7.97
C VAL A 129 7.17 3.53 -9.11
N SER A 130 8.22 2.74 -9.19
CA SER A 130 8.35 1.62 -10.12
C SER A 130 8.86 0.37 -9.37
N LYS A 131 8.91 -0.74 -10.07
CA LYS A 131 9.44 -1.99 -9.51
C LYS A 131 10.90 -1.85 -9.07
N GLU A 132 11.71 -1.08 -9.82
CA GLU A 132 13.14 -0.88 -9.61
C GLU A 132 13.43 -0.01 -8.39
N ASN A 133 12.61 1.02 -8.14
CA ASN A 133 12.88 2.00 -7.08
C ASN A 133 12.03 1.83 -5.81
N ARG A 134 10.99 0.98 -5.84
CA ARG A 134 10.05 0.79 -4.72
C ARG A 134 10.76 0.53 -3.40
N GLY A 135 11.73 -0.43 -3.41
CA GLY A 135 12.45 -0.81 -2.20
C GLY A 135 13.25 0.34 -1.60
N ALA A 136 13.95 1.10 -2.44
CA ALA A 136 14.74 2.26 -2.01
C ALA A 136 13.84 3.39 -1.48
N LEU A 137 12.74 3.71 -2.16
CA LEU A 137 11.81 4.73 -1.71
C LEU A 137 11.13 4.35 -0.39
N GLN A 138 10.73 3.10 -0.24
CA GLN A 138 10.13 2.57 0.99
C GLN A 138 11.13 2.61 2.15
N PHE A 139 12.41 2.29 1.91
CA PHE A 139 13.48 2.40 2.89
C PHE A 139 13.71 3.85 3.32
N LEU A 140 13.82 4.78 2.37
CA LEU A 140 14.01 6.21 2.66
C LEU A 140 12.83 6.80 3.45
N ASP A 141 11.61 6.39 3.12
CA ASP A 141 10.41 6.82 3.81
C ASP A 141 10.34 6.23 5.23
N LEU A 142 10.72 4.96 5.41
CA LEU A 142 10.90 4.37 6.74
C LEU A 142 11.94 5.15 7.55
N MET A 143 13.13 5.40 6.99
CA MET A 143 14.18 6.18 7.66
C MET A 143 13.76 7.63 7.95
N SER A 144 12.81 8.19 7.21
CA SER A 144 12.29 9.53 7.47
C SER A 144 11.35 9.62 8.66
N THR A 145 10.80 8.50 9.14
CA THR A 145 9.73 8.46 10.15
C THR A 145 10.01 7.52 11.31
N ILE A 146 11.01 6.65 11.22
CA ILE A 146 11.25 5.55 12.16
C ILE A 146 11.51 6.02 13.59
N ASP A 147 12.14 7.17 13.77
CA ASP A 147 12.41 7.80 15.07
C ASP A 147 11.13 8.14 15.86
N ARG A 148 9.97 8.21 15.20
CA ARG A 148 8.67 8.45 15.83
C ARG A 148 7.99 7.17 16.32
N TYR A 149 8.33 6.04 15.70
CA TYR A 149 7.60 4.78 15.90
C TYR A 149 8.43 3.71 16.57
N SER A 150 9.78 3.74 16.41
CA SER A 150 10.65 2.70 16.92
C SER A 150 10.62 2.62 18.45
N GLU A 151 10.32 1.43 18.96
CA GLU A 151 10.41 1.03 20.36
C GLU A 151 11.71 0.26 20.64
N VAL A 152 12.51 0.02 19.59
CA VAL A 152 13.78 -0.71 19.64
C VAL A 152 14.96 0.22 19.32
N SER A 153 16.14 -0.13 19.83
CA SER A 153 17.38 0.65 19.67
C SER A 153 18.61 -0.25 19.63
N GLY A 154 19.78 0.32 19.33
CA GLY A 154 21.06 -0.38 19.33
C GLY A 154 21.09 -1.57 18.34
N ASP A 155 21.61 -2.71 18.82
CA ASP A 155 21.78 -3.90 17.99
C ASP A 155 20.47 -4.47 17.46
N GLU A 156 19.40 -4.41 18.25
CA GLU A 156 18.09 -4.87 17.82
C GLU A 156 17.56 -4.02 16.67
N PHE A 157 17.70 -2.70 16.74
CA PHE A 157 17.34 -1.80 15.65
C PHE A 157 18.11 -2.12 14.38
N THR A 158 19.45 -2.28 14.50
CA THR A 158 20.31 -2.64 13.37
C THR A 158 19.92 -3.98 12.74
N MET A 159 19.62 -4.98 13.56
CA MET A 159 19.16 -6.28 13.07
C MET A 159 17.85 -6.17 12.28
N LYS A 160 16.87 -5.43 12.80
CA LYS A 160 15.58 -5.24 12.14
C LYS A 160 15.70 -4.47 10.81
N ILE A 161 16.57 -3.45 10.76
CA ILE A 161 16.86 -2.72 9.51
C ILE A 161 17.48 -3.65 8.47
N LYS A 162 18.46 -4.46 8.84
CA LYS A 162 19.10 -5.43 7.93
C LYS A 162 18.08 -6.47 7.41
N ASN A 163 17.19 -6.94 8.28
CA ASN A 163 16.11 -7.83 7.87
C ASN A 163 15.15 -7.13 6.88
N PHE A 164 14.78 -5.88 7.14
CA PHE A 164 13.96 -5.08 6.23
C PHE A 164 14.63 -4.96 4.85
N ILE A 165 15.91 -4.54 4.82
CA ILE A 165 16.68 -4.37 3.58
C ILE A 165 16.71 -5.67 2.76
N SER A 166 16.99 -6.80 3.40
CA SER A 166 17.03 -8.11 2.76
C SER A 166 15.67 -8.56 2.23
N THR A 167 14.61 -8.36 3.03
CA THR A 167 13.25 -8.82 2.69
C THR A 167 12.65 -7.99 1.55
N VAL A 168 12.86 -6.68 1.57
CA VAL A 168 12.31 -5.75 0.56
C VAL A 168 13.17 -5.73 -0.71
N GLY A 169 14.44 -6.12 -0.60
CA GLY A 169 15.41 -6.04 -1.70
C GLY A 169 15.81 -4.59 -1.98
N VAL A 170 16.29 -3.88 -0.94
CA VAL A 170 16.69 -2.48 -1.08
C VAL A 170 17.96 -2.37 -1.92
N ASP A 171 17.87 -1.63 -3.02
CA ASP A 171 19.01 -1.27 -3.85
C ASP A 171 19.60 0.07 -3.39
N PHE A 172 20.82 0.06 -2.86
CA PHE A 172 21.49 1.25 -2.33
C PHE A 172 21.93 2.25 -3.40
N GLU A 173 22.11 1.83 -4.65
CA GLU A 173 22.34 2.76 -5.77
C GLU A 173 21.05 3.61 -6.00
N GLN A 174 19.90 3.01 -5.89
CA GLN A 174 18.64 3.76 -5.94
C GLN A 174 18.44 4.62 -4.67
N VAL A 175 18.86 4.14 -3.49
CA VAL A 175 18.84 4.95 -2.26
C VAL A 175 19.69 6.21 -2.45
N LYS A 176 20.94 6.10 -2.89
CA LYS A 176 21.84 7.24 -3.17
C LYS A 176 21.18 8.25 -4.12
N LYS A 177 20.59 7.75 -5.19
CA LYS A 177 19.93 8.57 -6.22
C LYS A 177 18.80 9.45 -5.67
N TYR A 178 18.04 8.95 -4.71
CA TYR A 178 16.85 9.65 -4.21
C TYR A 178 17.03 10.26 -2.82
N LEU A 179 18.14 9.99 -2.13
CA LEU A 179 18.40 10.38 -0.74
C LEU A 179 18.21 11.89 -0.50
N SER A 180 18.69 12.73 -1.44
CA SER A 180 18.58 14.19 -1.34
C SER A 180 17.14 14.74 -1.42
N LEU A 181 16.18 13.91 -1.82
CA LEU A 181 14.75 14.28 -1.86
C LEU A 181 14.05 14.08 -0.52
N PHE A 182 14.74 13.48 0.45
CA PHE A 182 14.20 13.16 1.77
C PHE A 182 14.82 14.08 2.86
N PRO A 183 14.16 14.23 4.02
CA PRO A 183 14.67 15.06 5.11
C PRO A 183 16.02 14.58 5.67
N ASP A 184 16.86 15.52 6.16
CA ASP A 184 18.20 15.24 6.72
C ASP A 184 18.21 14.19 7.84
N ARG A 185 17.11 14.04 8.58
CA ARG A 185 17.00 12.99 9.60
C ARG A 185 17.19 11.57 9.05
N VAL A 186 16.99 11.36 7.75
CA VAL A 186 17.24 10.07 7.08
C VAL A 186 18.72 9.69 7.23
N TYR A 187 19.64 10.62 7.02
CA TYR A 187 21.07 10.38 7.21
C TYR A 187 21.39 9.96 8.65
N ARG A 188 20.82 10.66 9.64
CA ARG A 188 21.00 10.30 11.06
C ARG A 188 20.49 8.89 11.36
N ASN A 189 19.32 8.53 10.84
CA ASN A 189 18.70 7.24 11.10
C ASN A 189 19.44 6.09 10.36
N ILE A 190 19.99 6.34 9.17
CA ILE A 190 20.90 5.42 8.47
C ILE A 190 22.19 5.21 9.27
N TYR A 191 22.78 6.29 9.82
CA TYR A 191 23.95 6.21 10.68
C TYR A 191 23.67 5.37 11.94
N GLN A 192 22.56 5.62 12.63
CA GLN A 192 22.15 4.86 13.80
C GLN A 192 21.89 3.37 13.48
N GLY A 193 21.44 3.08 12.27
CA GLY A 193 21.27 1.71 11.76
C GLY A 193 22.58 1.02 11.36
N GLY A 194 23.73 1.69 11.44
CA GLY A 194 25.03 1.14 11.09
C GLY A 194 25.22 0.92 9.58
N LEU A 195 24.53 1.70 8.74
CA LEU A 195 24.45 1.48 7.28
C LEU A 195 25.23 2.55 6.47
N MET A 196 26.04 3.38 7.12
CA MET A 196 26.79 4.42 6.40
C MET A 196 27.72 3.87 5.30
N ASN A 197 28.29 2.69 5.52
CA ASN A 197 29.17 2.05 4.53
C ASN A 197 28.44 1.65 3.24
N GLU A 198 27.13 1.47 3.29
CA GLU A 198 26.30 1.17 2.12
C GLU A 198 26.07 2.41 1.24
N LEU A 199 26.38 3.60 1.77
CA LEU A 199 26.24 4.87 1.06
C LEU A 199 27.56 5.36 0.43
N VAL A 200 28.66 4.70 0.69
CA VAL A 200 30.00 5.00 0.11
C VAL A 200 30.26 4.18 -1.17
#